data_54bde3ffdbe5c69356b388e0399c697d
#
_entry.id   54bde3ffdbe5c69356b388e0399c697d
#
_cell.length_a   1.000
_cell.length_b   1.000
_cell.length_c   1.000
_cell.angle_alpha   90.00
_cell.angle_beta   90.00
_cell.angle_gamma   90.00
#
_symmetry.space_group_name_H-M   'P 1'
#
loop_
_entity.id
_entity.type
_entity.pdbx_description
1 polymer ?
#
loop_
_entity_poly.entity_id
_entity_poly.type
_entity_poly.pdbx_seq_one_letter_code
_entity_poly.pdbx_strand_id
1 'polypeptide(L)'
;MKFVNIDLQVNKRGFRRFISSWLVRDEDGDRTYLVDTGPGSTWPLVRDAVERHGGGRVDAVLLTHVHLDHAGAAPLAFREYGARVSAAPKGIPHLLDPSALWKGSVETLGETACLYGEPEPLPREALLADEDLPAGFSAIETPGHASHHRCFVLDEGNRGKSLFAGEAAGIFLEGEEPFP
;
A
#
# COMPACT_ATOMS: atom_id res chain seq x y z
N MET A 1 15.38 -4.89 -9.75
CA MET A 1 14.80 -4.56 -8.43
C MET A 1 14.88 -5.75 -7.49
N LYS A 2 14.90 -5.51 -6.19
CA LYS A 2 14.68 -6.52 -5.12
C LYS A 2 13.29 -6.31 -4.54
N PHE A 3 12.59 -7.41 -4.28
CA PHE A 3 11.23 -7.39 -3.76
C PHE A 3 11.21 -8.10 -2.40
N VAL A 4 10.57 -7.48 -1.41
CA VAL A 4 10.33 -8.09 -0.10
C VAL A 4 8.84 -7.98 0.20
N ASN A 5 8.17 -9.13 0.34
CA ASN A 5 6.81 -9.18 0.84
C ASN A 5 6.82 -9.03 2.36
N ILE A 6 6.02 -8.13 2.88
CA ILE A 6 5.86 -7.88 4.31
C ILE A 6 4.48 -8.38 4.72
N ASP A 7 4.42 -9.49 5.46
CA ASP A 7 3.17 -10.00 6.04
C ASP A 7 2.75 -9.10 7.21
N LEU A 8 1.65 -8.38 7.04
CA LEU A 8 1.13 -7.41 7.99
C LEU A 8 0.13 -8.08 8.94
N GLN A 9 0.66 -8.77 9.93
CA GLN A 9 -0.14 -9.54 10.89
C GLN A 9 -0.88 -8.60 11.85
N VAL A 10 -2.20 -8.65 11.79
CA VAL A 10 -3.09 -8.06 12.80
C VAL A 10 -3.37 -9.10 13.87
N ASN A 11 -3.44 -8.68 15.14
CA ASN A 11 -3.70 -9.59 16.26
C ASN A 11 -5.16 -10.08 16.27
N LYS A 12 -5.51 -10.82 15.22
CA LYS A 12 -6.83 -11.45 15.05
C LYS A 12 -6.68 -12.81 14.38
N ARG A 13 -7.41 -13.81 14.84
CA ARG A 13 -7.41 -15.13 14.21
C ARG A 13 -7.86 -15.04 12.75
N GLY A 14 -7.11 -15.66 11.84
CA GLY A 14 -7.38 -15.66 10.40
C GLY A 14 -6.67 -14.54 9.62
N PHE A 15 -6.01 -13.58 10.30
CA PHE A 15 -5.33 -12.45 9.68
C PHE A 15 -3.82 -12.67 9.42
N ARG A 16 -3.39 -13.91 9.40
CA ARG A 16 -2.02 -14.25 9.00
C ARG A 16 -1.97 -14.41 7.48
N ARG A 17 -1.01 -13.74 6.83
CA ARG A 17 -0.85 -13.70 5.35
C ARG A 17 -2.09 -13.18 4.62
N PHE A 18 -2.84 -12.29 5.26
CA PHE A 18 -4.08 -11.73 4.71
C PHE A 18 -3.86 -10.32 4.17
N ILE A 19 -3.06 -9.51 4.86
CA ILE A 19 -2.68 -8.16 4.43
C ILE A 19 -1.18 -8.15 4.19
N SER A 20 -0.75 -7.54 3.11
CA SER A 20 0.68 -7.43 2.81
C SER A 20 1.02 -6.06 2.24
N SER A 21 2.27 -5.67 2.44
CA SER A 21 2.94 -4.57 1.77
C SER A 21 4.12 -5.12 0.98
N TRP A 22 4.49 -4.45 -0.10
CA TRP A 22 5.68 -4.79 -0.84
C TRP A 22 6.72 -3.68 -0.72
N LEU A 23 7.91 -4.05 -0.25
CA LEU A 23 9.07 -3.20 -0.33
C LEU A 23 9.81 -3.53 -1.63
N VAL A 24 10.01 -2.50 -2.44
CA VAL A 24 10.69 -2.57 -3.73
C VAL A 24 11.93 -1.71 -3.65
N ARG A 25 13.10 -2.32 -3.81
CA ARG A 25 14.38 -1.61 -3.77
C ARG A 25 15.13 -1.80 -5.07
N ASP A 26 15.71 -0.72 -5.62
CA ASP A 26 16.58 -0.89 -6.78
C ASP A 26 17.88 -1.63 -6.41
N GLU A 27 18.56 -2.20 -7.41
CA GLU A 27 19.73 -3.06 -7.16
C GLU A 27 20.94 -2.27 -6.70
N ASP A 28 21.03 -1.02 -7.12
CA ASP A 28 22.09 -0.10 -6.72
C ASP A 28 21.84 0.41 -5.27
N GLY A 29 20.63 0.17 -4.75
CA GLY A 29 20.25 0.45 -3.38
C GLY A 29 19.96 1.92 -3.09
N ASP A 30 19.84 2.76 -4.12
CA ASP A 30 19.65 4.20 -3.97
C ASP A 30 18.21 4.60 -3.75
N ARG A 31 17.25 3.75 -4.15
CA ARG A 31 15.83 4.03 -4.08
C ARG A 31 15.06 2.86 -3.46
N THR A 32 14.10 3.21 -2.63
CA THR A 32 13.19 2.25 -1.97
C THR A 32 11.76 2.75 -2.05
N TYR A 33 10.86 1.87 -2.45
CA TYR A 33 9.45 2.16 -2.62
C TYR A 33 8.60 1.19 -1.80
N LEU A 34 7.45 1.64 -1.34
CA LEU A 34 6.41 0.76 -0.78
C LEU A 34 5.23 0.71 -1.73
N VAL A 35 4.73 -0.50 -2.00
CA VAL A 35 3.40 -0.68 -2.58
C VAL A 35 2.48 -1.12 -1.46
N ASP A 36 1.51 -0.28 -1.17
CA ASP A 36 0.65 -0.27 0.00
C ASP A 36 1.43 -0.16 1.33
N THR A 37 0.80 0.37 2.35
CA THR A 37 1.42 0.58 3.66
C THR A 37 0.82 -0.30 4.75
N GLY A 38 -0.34 -0.89 4.48
CA GLY A 38 -1.11 -1.57 5.50
C GLY A 38 -1.81 -0.63 6.48
N PRO A 39 -2.45 -1.22 7.49
CA PRO A 39 -3.09 -0.50 8.58
C PRO A 39 -2.08 0.29 9.43
N GLY A 40 -2.52 1.38 10.05
CA GLY A 40 -1.68 2.15 10.98
C GLY A 40 -1.09 1.30 12.11
N SER A 41 -1.87 0.35 12.62
CA SER A 41 -1.45 -0.57 13.70
C SER A 41 -0.30 -1.52 13.30
N THR A 42 -0.11 -1.80 12.03
CA THR A 42 0.97 -2.68 11.52
C THR A 42 2.21 -1.92 11.06
N TRP A 43 2.22 -0.60 11.15
CA TRP A 43 3.36 0.23 10.75
C TRP A 43 4.71 -0.20 11.35
N PRO A 44 4.80 -0.65 12.62
CA PRO A 44 6.07 -1.15 13.17
C PRO A 44 6.69 -2.30 12.36
N LEU A 45 5.86 -3.17 11.74
CA LEU A 45 6.34 -4.27 10.87
C LEU A 45 6.93 -3.74 9.56
N VAL A 46 6.27 -2.74 8.97
CA VAL A 46 6.77 -2.07 7.75
C VAL A 46 8.09 -1.36 8.03
N ARG A 47 8.14 -0.58 9.13
CA ARG A 47 9.36 0.13 9.54
C ARG A 47 10.54 -0.84 9.75
N ASP A 48 10.33 -1.94 10.46
CA ASP A 48 11.35 -2.97 10.68
C ASP A 48 11.83 -3.58 9.35
N ALA A 49 10.94 -3.82 8.40
CA ALA A 49 11.32 -4.28 7.06
C ALA A 49 12.12 -3.23 6.27
N VAL A 50 11.74 -1.96 6.38
CA VAL A 50 12.48 -0.84 5.76
C VAL A 50 13.90 -0.74 6.34
N GLU A 51 14.07 -0.87 7.64
CA GLU A 51 15.40 -0.86 8.27
C GLU A 51 16.25 -2.04 7.80
N ARG A 52 15.69 -3.24 7.77
CA ARG A 52 16.45 -4.46 7.42
C ARG A 52 16.75 -4.58 5.93
N HIS A 53 15.84 -4.14 5.08
CA HIS A 53 15.89 -4.42 3.64
C HIS A 53 15.84 -3.18 2.76
N GLY A 54 15.28 -2.07 3.26
CA GLY A 54 15.08 -0.83 2.53
C GLY A 54 16.21 0.19 2.66
N GLY A 55 17.21 -0.10 3.51
CA GLY A 55 18.29 0.85 3.76
C GLY A 55 17.87 2.04 4.62
N GLY A 56 16.82 1.88 5.45
CA GLY A 56 16.34 2.91 6.36
C GLY A 56 15.63 4.10 5.67
N ARG A 57 15.13 3.91 4.45
CA ARG A 57 14.49 4.97 3.67
C ARG A 57 13.30 4.46 2.86
N VAL A 58 12.36 5.35 2.57
CA VAL A 58 11.29 5.17 1.59
C VAL A 58 11.20 6.44 0.76
N ASP A 59 11.32 6.34 -0.55
CA ASP A 59 11.30 7.49 -1.46
C ASP A 59 9.88 7.78 -1.96
N ALA A 60 9.06 6.75 -2.14
CA ALA A 60 7.65 6.90 -2.48
C ALA A 60 6.81 5.72 -1.99
N VAL A 61 5.53 6.01 -1.76
CA VAL A 61 4.47 5.04 -1.50
C VAL A 61 3.51 5.02 -2.69
N LEU A 62 3.20 3.83 -3.17
CA LEU A 62 2.30 3.57 -4.29
C LEU A 62 1.07 2.83 -3.76
N LEU A 63 -0.06 3.52 -3.61
CA LEU A 63 -1.28 2.92 -3.06
C LEU A 63 -2.13 2.33 -4.17
N THR A 64 -2.39 1.02 -4.08
CA THR A 64 -3.32 0.34 -4.98
C THR A 64 -4.72 0.89 -4.80
N HIS A 65 -5.12 1.15 -3.57
CA HIS A 65 -6.35 1.83 -3.22
C HIS A 65 -6.28 2.37 -1.77
N VAL A 66 -7.33 3.05 -1.31
CA VAL A 66 -7.26 3.79 -0.04
C VAL A 66 -8.02 3.16 1.12
N HIS A 67 -8.38 1.87 1.05
CA HIS A 67 -8.91 1.17 2.23
C HIS A 67 -7.86 1.11 3.35
N LEU A 68 -8.34 0.97 4.61
CA LEU A 68 -7.50 1.10 5.80
C LEU A 68 -6.35 0.08 5.85
N ASP A 69 -6.60 -1.11 5.36
CA ASP A 69 -5.65 -2.21 5.30
C ASP A 69 -4.57 -2.06 4.21
N HIS A 70 -4.71 -1.06 3.33
CA HIS A 70 -3.72 -0.70 2.32
C HIS A 70 -3.09 0.67 2.55
N ALA A 71 -3.86 1.67 2.96
CA ALA A 71 -3.43 3.06 3.03
C ALA A 71 -3.33 3.63 4.46
N GLY A 72 -3.76 2.87 5.48
CA GLY A 72 -3.89 3.38 6.85
C GLY A 72 -2.60 3.95 7.43
N ALA A 73 -1.44 3.45 7.02
CA ALA A 73 -0.14 3.93 7.48
C ALA A 73 0.54 4.92 6.51
N ALA A 74 -0.11 5.35 5.42
CA ALA A 74 0.51 6.28 4.47
C ALA A 74 0.96 7.61 5.12
N PRO A 75 0.20 8.23 6.05
CA PRO A 75 0.65 9.43 6.77
C PRO A 75 1.90 9.18 7.61
N LEU A 76 2.06 7.96 8.15
CA LEU A 76 3.24 7.58 8.93
C LEU A 76 4.49 7.48 8.03
N ALA A 77 4.34 6.93 6.83
CA ALA A 77 5.42 6.84 5.84
C ALA A 77 5.92 8.25 5.43
N PHE A 78 5.00 9.18 5.21
CA PHE A 78 5.38 10.56 4.94
C PHE A 78 6.07 11.22 6.15
N ARG A 79 5.52 11.06 7.34
CA ARG A 79 6.07 11.67 8.57
C ARG A 79 7.47 11.18 8.91
N GLU A 80 7.74 9.88 8.76
CA GLU A 80 9.01 9.27 9.16
C GLU A 80 10.09 9.36 8.08
N TYR A 81 9.70 9.22 6.80
CA TYR A 81 10.67 9.13 5.70
C TYR A 81 10.55 10.28 4.69
N GLY A 82 9.54 11.14 4.78
CA GLY A 82 9.25 12.13 3.74
C GLY A 82 8.72 11.50 2.45
N ALA A 83 8.28 10.22 2.51
CA ALA A 83 7.84 9.46 1.35
C ALA A 83 6.56 10.06 0.74
N ARG A 84 6.63 10.53 -0.51
CA ARG A 84 5.43 11.02 -1.20
C ARG A 84 4.54 9.86 -1.62
N VAL A 85 3.23 10.10 -1.64
CA VAL A 85 2.19 9.09 -1.78
C VAL A 85 1.42 9.27 -3.07
N SER A 86 1.48 8.26 -3.95
CA SER A 86 0.67 8.20 -5.17
C SER A 86 -0.58 7.37 -4.92
N ALA A 87 -1.75 7.92 -5.27
CA ALA A 87 -3.05 7.28 -5.17
C ALA A 87 -3.94 7.65 -6.35
N ALA A 88 -4.91 6.81 -6.69
CA ALA A 88 -5.90 7.14 -7.72
C ALA A 88 -6.62 8.46 -7.38
N PRO A 89 -6.92 9.32 -8.36
CA PRO A 89 -7.55 10.63 -8.11
C PRO A 89 -8.81 10.57 -7.25
N LYS A 90 -9.62 9.53 -7.42
CA LYS A 90 -10.85 9.31 -6.63
C LYS A 90 -10.56 8.94 -5.16
N GLY A 91 -9.37 8.44 -4.85
CA GLY A 91 -8.93 8.11 -3.50
C GLY A 91 -8.37 9.31 -2.72
N ILE A 92 -7.82 10.31 -3.41
CA ILE A 92 -7.16 11.47 -2.79
C ILE A 92 -8.02 12.18 -1.75
N PRO A 93 -9.33 12.46 -1.98
CA PRO A 93 -10.17 13.11 -0.97
C PRO A 93 -10.20 12.33 0.36
N HIS A 94 -10.20 11.01 0.32
CA HIS A 94 -10.20 10.14 1.50
C HIS A 94 -8.85 10.11 2.23
N LEU A 95 -7.76 10.37 1.54
CA LEU A 95 -6.44 10.52 2.18
C LEU A 95 -6.32 11.88 2.88
N LEU A 96 -6.85 12.95 2.27
CA LEU A 96 -6.80 14.30 2.82
C LEU A 96 -7.76 14.50 3.99
N ASP A 97 -8.93 13.86 3.94
CA ASP A 97 -9.92 13.80 5.02
C ASP A 97 -10.45 12.37 5.13
N PRO A 98 -9.87 11.55 6.02
CA PRO A 98 -10.25 10.15 6.16
C PRO A 98 -11.53 9.92 6.99
N SER A 99 -12.19 10.94 7.50
CA SER A 99 -13.32 10.82 8.43
C SER A 99 -14.48 10.00 7.88
N ALA A 100 -14.85 10.22 6.61
CA ALA A 100 -15.90 9.44 5.95
C ALA A 100 -15.48 7.98 5.71
N LEU A 101 -14.21 7.76 5.31
CA LEU A 101 -13.64 6.43 5.14
C LEU A 101 -13.62 5.67 6.47
N TRP A 102 -13.17 6.32 7.54
CA TRP A 102 -13.15 5.74 8.88
C TRP A 102 -14.54 5.32 9.35
N LYS A 103 -15.50 6.23 9.25
CA LYS A 103 -16.89 5.96 9.61
C LYS A 103 -17.44 4.74 8.85
N GLY A 104 -17.30 4.72 7.51
CA GLY A 104 -17.74 3.59 6.69
C GLY A 104 -17.04 2.28 7.02
N SER A 105 -15.74 2.33 7.33
CA SER A 105 -14.98 1.15 7.76
C SER A 105 -15.46 0.61 9.10
N VAL A 106 -15.76 1.45 10.08
CA VAL A 106 -16.32 1.02 11.38
C VAL A 106 -17.70 0.40 11.19
N GLU A 107 -18.56 1.00 10.36
CA GLU A 107 -19.89 0.47 10.07
C GLU A 107 -19.85 -0.90 9.39
N THR A 108 -18.83 -1.14 8.51
CA THR A 108 -18.72 -2.37 7.71
C THR A 108 -17.94 -3.47 8.41
N LEU A 109 -16.80 -3.12 9.03
CA LEU A 109 -15.82 -4.06 9.58
C LEU A 109 -15.91 -4.20 11.10
N GLY A 110 -16.63 -3.29 11.77
CA GLY A 110 -16.78 -3.28 13.23
C GLY A 110 -15.44 -3.24 13.96
N GLU A 111 -15.24 -4.20 14.87
CA GLU A 111 -14.01 -4.32 15.66
C GLU A 111 -12.74 -4.44 14.82
N THR A 112 -12.82 -4.97 13.60
CA THR A 112 -11.67 -5.09 12.72
C THR A 112 -11.12 -3.74 12.31
N ALA A 113 -12.00 -2.76 12.03
CA ALA A 113 -11.57 -1.40 11.76
C ALA A 113 -10.80 -0.81 12.94
N CYS A 114 -11.28 -1.04 14.17
CA CYS A 114 -10.59 -0.58 15.38
C CYS A 114 -9.21 -1.23 15.55
N LEU A 115 -9.05 -2.50 15.14
CA LEU A 115 -7.74 -3.16 15.14
C LEU A 115 -6.78 -2.58 14.10
N TYR A 116 -7.29 -2.08 12.98
CA TYR A 116 -6.49 -1.39 11.96
C TYR A 116 -6.01 -0.02 12.46
N GLY A 117 -6.82 0.64 13.28
CA GLY A 117 -6.60 1.98 13.77
C GLY A 117 -7.22 3.05 12.88
N GLU A 118 -7.61 4.15 13.52
CA GLU A 118 -8.13 5.32 12.82
C GLU A 118 -7.02 5.98 12.01
N PRO A 119 -7.22 6.21 10.68
CA PRO A 119 -6.20 6.82 9.85
C PRO A 119 -6.07 8.32 10.13
N GLU A 120 -4.84 8.81 10.12
CA GLU A 120 -4.55 10.24 10.15
C GLU A 120 -4.73 10.84 8.76
N PRO A 121 -5.08 12.15 8.62
CA PRO A 121 -5.08 12.81 7.33
C PRO A 121 -3.68 12.93 6.76
N LEU A 122 -3.56 12.68 5.45
CA LEU A 122 -2.32 12.90 4.71
C LEU A 122 -2.25 14.38 4.29
N PRO A 123 -1.15 15.10 4.55
CA PRO A 123 -1.02 16.47 4.11
C PRO A 123 -0.91 16.54 2.57
N ARG A 124 -1.46 17.60 1.97
CA ARG A 124 -1.53 17.74 0.50
C ARG A 124 -0.16 17.72 -0.17
N GLU A 125 0.87 18.26 0.46
CA GLU A 125 2.25 18.26 -0.02
C GLU A 125 2.88 16.86 -0.09
N ALA A 126 2.30 15.88 0.61
CA ALA A 126 2.72 14.49 0.54
C ALA A 126 2.25 13.79 -0.75
N LEU A 127 1.31 14.36 -1.49
CA LEU A 127 0.82 13.73 -2.70
C LEU A 127 1.88 13.70 -3.80
N LEU A 128 1.95 12.56 -4.48
CA LEU A 128 2.77 12.32 -5.66
C LEU A 128 1.87 12.21 -6.88
N ALA A 129 2.08 13.07 -7.87
CA ALA A 129 1.35 13.02 -9.12
C ALA A 129 1.79 11.81 -9.98
N ASP A 130 0.92 11.35 -10.89
CA ASP A 130 1.23 10.16 -11.69
C ASP A 130 2.36 10.41 -12.71
N GLU A 131 2.55 11.64 -13.15
CA GLU A 131 3.70 12.06 -13.96
C GLU A 131 5.05 12.02 -13.21
N ASP A 132 5.01 12.02 -11.88
CA ASP A 132 6.19 11.94 -11.02
C ASP A 132 6.44 10.53 -10.47
N LEU A 133 5.71 9.51 -10.94
CA LEU A 133 5.94 8.13 -10.52
C LEU A 133 7.40 7.73 -10.69
N PRO A 134 7.94 6.89 -9.80
CA PRO A 134 9.30 6.40 -9.93
C PRO A 134 9.55 5.72 -11.29
N ALA A 135 10.76 5.88 -11.81
CA ALA A 135 11.14 5.33 -13.12
C ALA A 135 10.82 3.82 -13.22
N GLY A 136 10.22 3.42 -14.32
CA GLY A 136 9.76 2.07 -14.58
C GLY A 136 8.36 1.78 -14.05
N PHE A 137 7.82 2.56 -13.11
CA PHE A 137 6.44 2.38 -12.65
C PHE A 137 5.44 3.08 -13.55
N SER A 138 4.29 2.44 -13.71
CA SER A 138 3.08 3.01 -14.29
C SER A 138 1.85 2.51 -13.55
N ALA A 139 0.78 3.31 -13.54
CA ALA A 139 -0.49 2.95 -12.91
C ALA A 139 -1.53 2.58 -13.98
N ILE A 140 -2.36 1.59 -13.67
CA ILE A 140 -3.50 1.17 -14.49
C ILE A 140 -4.74 1.21 -13.61
N GLU A 141 -5.72 2.04 -13.96
CA GLU A 141 -7.01 2.07 -13.27
C GLU A 141 -7.74 0.73 -13.42
N THR A 142 -8.08 0.12 -12.30
CA THR A 142 -8.77 -1.18 -12.21
C THR A 142 -9.95 -1.11 -11.25
N PRO A 143 -10.95 -0.23 -11.52
CA PRO A 143 -12.11 -0.13 -10.66
C PRO A 143 -12.90 -1.45 -10.63
N GLY A 144 -13.33 -1.84 -9.45
CA GLY A 144 -14.08 -3.08 -9.19
C GLY A 144 -14.27 -3.23 -7.70
N HIS A 145 -13.27 -3.76 -6.99
CA HIS A 145 -13.24 -3.83 -5.52
C HIS A 145 -13.47 -2.45 -4.88
N ALA A 146 -12.83 -1.42 -5.42
CA ALA A 146 -13.07 -0.03 -5.05
C ALA A 146 -13.05 0.86 -6.30
N SER A 147 -13.83 1.95 -6.29
CA SER A 147 -13.85 2.92 -7.41
C SER A 147 -12.53 3.66 -7.61
N HIS A 148 -11.67 3.64 -6.62
CA HIS A 148 -10.32 4.23 -6.58
C HIS A 148 -9.21 3.16 -6.60
N HIS A 149 -9.53 1.94 -7.06
CA HIS A 149 -8.54 0.88 -7.18
C HIS A 149 -7.74 1.02 -8.47
N ARG A 150 -6.42 0.75 -8.38
CA ARG A 150 -5.49 0.67 -9.50
C ARG A 150 -4.41 -0.37 -9.23
N CYS A 151 -3.85 -0.90 -10.30
CA CYS A 151 -2.64 -1.72 -10.25
C CYS A 151 -1.43 -0.88 -10.59
N PHE A 152 -0.26 -1.28 -10.09
CA PHE A 152 1.01 -0.74 -10.54
C PHE A 152 1.79 -1.78 -11.35
N VAL A 153 2.32 -1.35 -12.49
CA VAL A 153 3.25 -2.14 -13.30
C VAL A 153 4.64 -1.55 -13.13
N LEU A 154 5.61 -2.39 -12.81
CA LEU A 154 7.02 -2.05 -12.85
C LEU A 154 7.65 -2.75 -14.05
N ASP A 155 8.13 -1.95 -15.01
CA ASP A 155 8.86 -2.44 -16.18
C ASP A 155 10.37 -2.42 -15.89
N GLU A 156 10.98 -3.59 -15.83
CA GLU A 156 12.41 -3.77 -15.60
C GLU A 156 13.18 -4.02 -16.91
N GLY A 157 12.60 -3.63 -18.04
CA GLY A 157 13.20 -3.80 -19.36
C GLY A 157 13.39 -5.28 -19.73
N ASN A 158 14.61 -5.70 -19.99
CA ASN A 158 14.92 -7.10 -20.38
C ASN A 158 14.63 -8.13 -19.29
N ARG A 159 14.39 -7.71 -18.04
CA ARG A 159 14.04 -8.61 -16.93
C ARG A 159 12.54 -8.89 -16.83
N GLY A 160 11.75 -8.22 -17.64
CA GLY A 160 10.29 -8.40 -17.68
C GLY A 160 9.54 -7.33 -16.91
N LYS A 161 8.30 -7.66 -16.56
CA LYS A 161 7.39 -6.75 -15.84
C LYS A 161 6.85 -7.42 -14.58
N SER A 162 6.76 -6.65 -13.52
CA SER A 162 6.10 -7.04 -12.28
C SER A 162 4.78 -6.28 -12.14
N LEU A 163 3.71 -6.98 -11.75
CA LEU A 163 2.39 -6.41 -11.51
C LEU A 163 2.07 -6.45 -10.01
N PHE A 164 1.79 -5.30 -9.44
CA PHE A 164 1.21 -5.17 -8.11
C PHE A 164 -0.30 -4.97 -8.27
N ALA A 165 -1.02 -6.08 -8.20
CA ALA A 165 -2.43 -6.13 -8.57
C ALA A 165 -3.39 -5.60 -7.49
N GLY A 166 -2.91 -5.40 -6.26
CA GLY A 166 -3.81 -5.16 -5.13
C GLY A 166 -4.82 -6.29 -5.06
N GLU A 167 -6.11 -5.95 -5.02
CA GLU A 167 -7.21 -6.93 -4.97
C GLU A 167 -7.87 -7.20 -6.33
N ALA A 168 -7.34 -6.65 -7.43
CA ALA A 168 -7.91 -6.85 -8.77
C ALA A 168 -7.81 -8.28 -9.28
N ALA A 169 -6.85 -9.07 -8.79
CA ALA A 169 -6.62 -10.46 -9.21
C ALA A 169 -7.25 -11.51 -8.26
N GLY A 170 -7.92 -11.09 -7.19
CA GLY A 170 -8.43 -11.99 -6.15
C GLY A 170 -7.31 -12.61 -5.32
N ILE A 171 -7.66 -13.67 -4.58
CA ILE A 171 -6.75 -14.41 -3.70
C ILE A 171 -6.54 -15.80 -4.27
N PHE A 172 -5.28 -16.22 -4.41
CA PHE A 172 -4.90 -17.59 -4.72
C PHE A 172 -4.37 -18.27 -3.45
N LEU A 173 -5.03 -19.34 -3.04
CA LEU A 173 -4.57 -20.22 -1.96
C LEU A 173 -4.07 -21.51 -2.57
N GLU A 174 -2.86 -21.94 -2.21
CA GLU A 174 -2.25 -23.16 -2.75
C GLU A 174 -3.17 -24.38 -2.47
N GLY A 175 -3.58 -25.07 -3.53
CA GLY A 175 -4.46 -26.22 -3.47
C GLY A 175 -5.97 -25.90 -3.55
N GLU A 176 -6.35 -24.65 -3.71
CA GLU A 176 -7.75 -24.22 -3.89
C GLU A 176 -7.92 -23.49 -5.22
N GLU A 177 -9.16 -23.37 -5.69
CA GLU A 177 -9.46 -22.54 -6.86
C GLU A 177 -9.29 -21.05 -6.52
N PRO A 178 -8.85 -20.20 -7.49
CA PRO A 178 -8.73 -18.76 -7.24
C PRO A 178 -10.06 -18.15 -6.82
N PHE A 179 -10.03 -17.39 -5.73
CA PHE A 179 -11.16 -16.56 -5.30
C PHE A 179 -11.16 -15.25 -6.11
N PRO A 180 -12.30 -14.87 -6.73
CA PRO A 180 -12.44 -13.60 -7.43
C PRO A 180 -12.47 -12.40 -6.48
#